data_107e654c7cf2aaaefc768d0cb834119f
#
_entry.id   107e654c7cf2aaaefc768d0cb834119f
#
_cell.length_a   1.000
_cell.length_b   1.000
_cell.length_c   1.000
_cell.angle_alpha   90.00
_cell.angle_beta   90.00
_cell.angle_gamma   90.00
#
_symmetry.space_group_name_H-M   'P 1'
#
loop_
_entity.id
_entity.type
_entity.pdbx_description
1 polymer ?
#
loop_
_entity_poly.entity_id
_entity_poly.type
_entity_poly.pdbx_seq_one_letter_code
_entity_poly.pdbx_strand_id
1 'polypeptide(L)'
;MTIIFATGNSCKLREASEILGEGFELVTPADKGITEDIPETGTTLRANSLQKAQYIFDHTGGADCFADDTGLEVDILGGAPGVYSARYAGPSKSFDANMDKLLSEMAIHEYEASVAREYGISTPHATRRARFKTVITLILNGEKHYFEGTMEGRIGYGKVGNGGFGYDPVFIADEYPDVTVAELTDEQKNAISHRGKALRSMAAWLQEHAGK
;
A
#
# COMPACT_ATOMS: atom_id res chain seq x y z
N MET A 1 -13.15 4.32 20.18
CA MET A 1 -14.03 4.29 18.99
C MET A 1 -13.83 2.96 18.27
N THR A 2 -14.90 2.19 18.08
CA THR A 2 -14.84 0.93 17.30
C THR A 2 -15.07 1.25 15.83
N ILE A 3 -14.20 0.74 14.93
CA ILE A 3 -14.30 0.99 13.50
C ILE A 3 -13.90 -0.29 12.73
N ILE A 4 -14.59 -0.58 11.63
CA ILE A 4 -14.30 -1.77 10.83
C ILE A 4 -13.19 -1.44 9.84
N PHE A 5 -12.08 -2.18 9.88
CA PHE A 5 -11.05 -2.13 8.83
C PHE A 5 -11.30 -3.21 7.79
N ALA A 6 -11.70 -2.80 6.59
CA ALA A 6 -12.04 -3.68 5.46
C ALA A 6 -10.80 -4.37 4.88
N THR A 7 -10.16 -5.24 5.67
CA THR A 7 -8.98 -5.99 5.26
C THR A 7 -9.02 -7.42 5.78
N GLY A 8 -8.58 -8.37 4.95
CA GLY A 8 -8.25 -9.73 5.36
C GLY A 8 -6.75 -9.94 5.62
N ASN A 9 -5.93 -8.88 5.48
CA ASN A 9 -4.49 -8.95 5.65
C ASN A 9 -4.10 -8.64 7.09
N SER A 10 -3.64 -9.66 7.83
CA SER A 10 -3.23 -9.54 9.23
C SER A 10 -2.05 -8.58 9.45
N CYS A 11 -1.13 -8.47 8.47
CA CYS A 11 -0.02 -7.51 8.57
C CYS A 11 -0.54 -6.06 8.52
N LYS A 12 -1.50 -5.76 7.65
CA LYS A 12 -2.13 -4.44 7.57
C LYS A 12 -2.89 -4.12 8.85
N LEU A 13 -3.63 -5.09 9.40
CA LEU A 13 -4.38 -4.91 10.64
C LEU A 13 -3.44 -4.58 11.81
N ARG A 14 -2.33 -5.35 11.94
CA ARG A 14 -1.32 -5.11 12.97
C ARG A 14 -0.71 -3.70 12.85
N GLU A 15 -0.21 -3.33 11.67
CA GLU A 15 0.33 -1.98 11.43
C GLU A 15 -0.68 -0.88 11.76
N ALA A 16 -1.95 -1.04 11.35
CA ALA A 16 -2.98 -0.05 11.63
C ALA A 16 -3.27 0.07 13.14
N SER A 17 -3.34 -1.05 13.87
CA SER A 17 -3.56 -1.06 15.32
C SER A 17 -2.42 -0.38 16.07
N GLU A 18 -1.16 -0.64 15.67
CA GLU A 18 0.01 -0.01 16.28
C GLU A 18 0.04 1.51 16.04
N ILE A 19 -0.32 1.95 14.83
CA ILE A 19 -0.28 3.37 14.45
C ILE A 19 -1.43 4.19 15.06
N LEU A 20 -2.64 3.62 15.09
CA LEU A 20 -3.83 4.30 15.63
C LEU A 20 -3.84 4.32 17.18
N GLY A 21 -3.24 3.31 17.82
CA GLY A 21 -3.10 3.23 19.26
C GLY A 21 -4.42 3.01 20.02
N GLU A 22 -4.39 3.24 21.34
CA GLU A 22 -5.47 2.89 22.28
C GLU A 22 -6.81 3.60 22.05
N GLY A 23 -6.85 4.66 21.26
CA GLY A 23 -8.09 5.40 20.96
C GLY A 23 -9.05 4.69 20.02
N PHE A 24 -8.57 3.61 19.33
CA PHE A 24 -9.28 2.92 18.27
C PHE A 24 -9.29 1.40 18.49
N GLU A 25 -10.49 0.84 18.47
CA GLU A 25 -10.71 -0.61 18.45
C GLU A 25 -11.00 -1.01 16.99
N LEU A 26 -10.03 -1.67 16.34
CA LEU A 26 -10.20 -2.17 14.98
C LEU A 26 -10.84 -3.54 15.01
N VAL A 27 -11.93 -3.70 14.27
CA VAL A 27 -12.57 -4.99 13.99
C VAL A 27 -12.48 -5.32 12.51
N THR A 28 -12.46 -6.61 12.19
CA THR A 28 -12.34 -7.08 10.80
C THR A 28 -13.72 -7.38 10.20
N PRO A 29 -13.83 -7.51 8.86
CA PRO A 29 -15.05 -8.02 8.22
C PRO A 29 -15.47 -9.37 8.76
N ALA A 30 -14.52 -10.28 9.03
CA ALA A 30 -14.79 -11.62 9.58
C ALA A 30 -15.46 -11.55 10.95
N ASP A 31 -15.10 -10.58 11.82
CA ASP A 31 -15.75 -10.34 13.11
C ASP A 31 -17.22 -9.91 12.97
N LYS A 32 -17.60 -9.47 11.77
CA LYS A 32 -18.98 -9.10 11.40
C LYS A 32 -19.67 -10.15 10.53
N GLY A 33 -19.07 -11.35 10.39
CA GLY A 33 -19.62 -12.44 9.61
C GLY A 33 -19.43 -12.33 8.10
N ILE A 34 -18.63 -11.36 7.62
CA ILE A 34 -18.29 -11.18 6.22
C ILE A 34 -16.97 -11.89 5.96
N THR A 35 -17.02 -13.04 5.29
CA THR A 35 -15.87 -13.94 5.06
C THR A 35 -15.48 -14.05 3.58
N GLU A 36 -16.31 -13.56 2.68
CA GLU A 36 -16.04 -13.52 1.26
C GLU A 36 -15.00 -12.44 0.88
N ASP A 37 -14.29 -12.69 -0.22
CA ASP A 37 -13.35 -11.74 -0.79
C ASP A 37 -14.12 -10.49 -1.28
N ILE A 38 -13.70 -9.32 -0.79
CA ILE A 38 -14.27 -8.05 -1.23
C ILE A 38 -13.70 -7.70 -2.60
N PRO A 39 -14.54 -7.42 -3.62
CA PRO A 39 -14.07 -7.13 -4.97
C PRO A 39 -13.15 -5.91 -5.04
N GLU A 40 -12.13 -6.02 -5.90
CA GLU A 40 -11.21 -4.92 -6.26
C GLU A 40 -11.14 -4.83 -7.79
N THR A 41 -12.09 -4.13 -8.39
CA THR A 41 -12.24 -4.00 -9.85
C THR A 41 -11.88 -2.61 -10.38
N GLY A 42 -11.55 -1.69 -9.48
CA GLY A 42 -11.16 -0.33 -9.82
C GLY A 42 -9.80 -0.26 -10.52
N THR A 43 -9.62 0.78 -11.32
CA THR A 43 -8.36 1.07 -12.03
C THR A 43 -7.45 2.05 -11.28
N THR A 44 -7.87 2.51 -10.10
CA THR A 44 -7.11 3.39 -9.21
C THR A 44 -7.18 2.91 -7.77
N LEU A 45 -6.16 3.23 -6.96
CA LEU A 45 -6.15 2.92 -5.52
C LEU A 45 -7.37 3.52 -4.81
N ARG A 46 -7.76 4.74 -5.17
CA ARG A 46 -8.94 5.40 -4.62
C ARG A 46 -10.23 4.66 -4.95
N ALA A 47 -10.38 4.17 -6.19
CA ALA A 47 -11.57 3.42 -6.59
C ALA A 47 -11.67 2.09 -5.83
N ASN A 48 -10.55 1.37 -5.66
CA ASN A 48 -10.54 0.11 -4.91
C ASN A 48 -10.77 0.33 -3.42
N SER A 49 -10.14 1.33 -2.79
CA SER A 49 -10.38 1.63 -1.37
C SER A 49 -11.83 2.03 -1.12
N LEU A 50 -12.43 2.84 -2.01
CA LEU A 50 -13.84 3.20 -1.93
C LEU A 50 -14.75 1.97 -2.12
N GLN A 51 -14.47 1.13 -3.10
CA GLN A 51 -15.26 -0.09 -3.35
C GLN A 51 -15.27 -1.00 -2.12
N LYS A 52 -14.12 -1.20 -1.47
CA LYS A 52 -14.02 -2.01 -0.26
C LYS A 52 -14.75 -1.38 0.93
N ALA A 53 -14.55 -0.09 1.18
CA ALA A 53 -15.24 0.60 2.27
C ALA A 53 -16.75 0.61 2.08
N GLN A 54 -17.23 0.88 0.86
CA GLN A 54 -18.65 0.87 0.52
C GLN A 54 -19.26 -0.52 0.69
N TYR A 55 -18.56 -1.56 0.26
CA TYR A 55 -19.02 -2.94 0.44
C TYR A 55 -19.26 -3.26 1.93
N ILE A 56 -18.32 -2.93 2.80
CA ILE A 56 -18.47 -3.14 4.24
C ILE A 56 -19.61 -2.31 4.81
N PHE A 57 -19.71 -1.03 4.46
CA PHE A 57 -20.78 -0.15 4.92
C PHE A 57 -22.16 -0.73 4.59
N ASP A 58 -22.36 -1.18 3.35
CA ASP A 58 -23.64 -1.71 2.87
C ASP A 58 -23.99 -3.05 3.54
N HIS A 59 -23.00 -3.91 3.86
CA HIS A 59 -23.24 -5.23 4.44
C HIS A 59 -23.25 -5.24 5.98
N THR A 60 -22.96 -4.12 6.62
CA THR A 60 -22.97 -3.98 8.09
C THR A 60 -24.06 -3.08 8.63
N GLY A 61 -25.05 -2.73 7.77
CA GLY A 61 -26.14 -1.84 8.15
C GLY A 61 -25.71 -0.39 8.40
N GLY A 62 -24.64 0.07 7.73
CA GLY A 62 -24.17 1.44 7.83
C GLY A 62 -23.16 1.67 8.95
N ALA A 63 -22.44 0.63 9.38
CA ALA A 63 -21.41 0.78 10.39
C ALA A 63 -20.20 1.58 9.87
N ASP A 64 -19.60 2.40 10.75
CA ASP A 64 -18.39 3.15 10.44
C ASP A 64 -17.26 2.21 10.07
N CYS A 65 -16.62 2.49 8.95
CA CYS A 65 -15.59 1.61 8.41
C CYS A 65 -14.57 2.38 7.59
N PHE A 66 -13.40 1.78 7.42
CA PHE A 66 -12.42 2.25 6.44
C PHE A 66 -11.79 1.08 5.68
N ALA A 67 -11.29 1.39 4.50
CA ALA A 67 -10.49 0.49 3.68
C ALA A 67 -9.24 1.20 3.18
N ASP A 68 -8.15 0.47 3.04
CA ASP A 68 -6.96 0.95 2.33
C ASP A 68 -6.79 0.22 0.99
N ASP A 69 -6.27 0.92 0.01
CA ASP A 69 -5.63 0.29 -1.13
C ASP A 69 -4.22 0.84 -1.32
N THR A 70 -3.29 -0.05 -1.70
CA THR A 70 -1.86 0.26 -1.74
C THR A 70 -1.25 -0.24 -3.04
N GLY A 71 -0.45 0.60 -3.68
CA GLY A 71 0.32 0.26 -4.87
C GLY A 71 1.76 0.69 -4.77
N LEU A 72 2.63 -0.11 -5.39
CA LEU A 72 4.01 0.25 -5.72
C LEU A 72 4.02 0.80 -7.14
N GLU A 73 4.56 1.99 -7.35
CA GLU A 73 4.77 2.58 -8.67
C GLU A 73 6.28 2.67 -8.93
N VAL A 74 6.73 2.16 -10.07
CA VAL A 74 8.15 2.16 -10.48
C VAL A 74 8.32 2.92 -11.77
N ASP A 75 9.19 3.93 -11.81
CA ASP A 75 9.31 4.86 -12.93
C ASP A 75 9.69 4.18 -14.24
N ILE A 76 10.71 3.29 -14.22
CA ILE A 76 11.15 2.57 -15.42
C ILE A 76 10.07 1.65 -16.02
N LEU A 77 9.09 1.25 -15.20
CA LEU A 77 7.96 0.43 -15.61
C LEU A 77 6.69 1.26 -15.90
N GLY A 78 6.83 2.58 -16.09
CA GLY A 78 5.71 3.47 -16.37
C GLY A 78 4.66 3.53 -15.26
N GLY A 79 5.06 3.28 -14.00
CA GLY A 79 4.18 3.24 -12.83
C GLY A 79 3.63 1.86 -12.49
N ALA A 80 3.97 0.81 -13.26
CA ALA A 80 3.63 -0.56 -12.85
C ALA A 80 4.46 -0.96 -11.61
N PRO A 81 3.94 -1.89 -10.78
CA PRO A 81 2.68 -2.64 -10.86
C PRO A 81 1.41 -1.84 -10.46
N GLY A 82 1.50 -0.70 -9.77
CA GLY A 82 0.35 0.14 -9.43
C GLY A 82 -0.73 -0.63 -8.65
N VAL A 83 -1.99 -0.54 -9.10
CA VAL A 83 -3.14 -1.25 -8.49
C VAL A 83 -3.03 -2.78 -8.56
N TYR A 84 -2.11 -3.31 -9.36
CA TYR A 84 -1.89 -4.75 -9.49
C TYR A 84 -0.80 -5.28 -8.55
N SER A 85 -0.25 -4.44 -7.66
CA SER A 85 0.89 -4.78 -6.80
C SER A 85 0.72 -6.11 -6.06
N ALA A 86 -0.45 -6.37 -5.47
CA ALA A 86 -0.69 -7.60 -4.72
C ALA A 86 -0.73 -8.87 -5.60
N ARG A 87 -1.06 -8.73 -6.89
CA ARG A 87 -1.25 -9.84 -7.85
C ARG A 87 -0.41 -9.69 -9.11
N TYR A 88 0.73 -9.02 -9.01
CA TYR A 88 1.57 -8.68 -10.15
C TYR A 88 2.07 -9.91 -10.91
N ALA A 89 2.46 -10.97 -10.19
CA ALA A 89 2.84 -12.25 -10.77
C ALA A 89 1.67 -13.24 -10.96
N GLY A 90 0.43 -12.82 -10.62
CA GLY A 90 -0.74 -13.64 -10.81
C GLY A 90 -1.63 -13.82 -9.58
N PRO A 91 -2.66 -14.66 -9.67
CA PRO A 91 -3.73 -14.76 -8.65
C PRO A 91 -3.28 -15.38 -7.35
N SER A 92 -2.13 -16.07 -7.29
CA SER A 92 -1.57 -16.65 -6.06
C SER A 92 -1.19 -15.60 -5.01
N LYS A 93 -1.04 -14.34 -5.41
CA LYS A 93 -0.62 -13.21 -4.56
C LYS A 93 0.70 -13.49 -3.81
N SER A 94 1.60 -14.29 -4.41
CA SER A 94 2.91 -14.61 -3.83
C SER A 94 3.81 -13.39 -3.81
N PHE A 95 4.23 -12.95 -2.65
CA PHE A 95 5.16 -11.82 -2.49
C PHE A 95 6.48 -12.07 -3.20
N ASP A 96 7.01 -13.29 -3.07
CA ASP A 96 8.27 -13.68 -3.67
C ASP A 96 8.21 -13.65 -5.20
N ALA A 97 7.16 -14.25 -5.78
CA ALA A 97 6.94 -14.21 -7.23
C ALA A 97 6.72 -12.79 -7.77
N ASN A 98 6.01 -11.94 -7.00
CA ASN A 98 5.80 -10.53 -7.38
C ASN A 98 7.13 -9.76 -7.42
N MET A 99 8.02 -9.98 -6.44
CA MET A 99 9.36 -9.36 -6.43
C MET A 99 10.23 -9.88 -7.58
N ASP A 100 10.23 -11.18 -7.84
CA ASP A 100 11.00 -11.77 -8.96
C ASP A 100 10.55 -11.22 -10.30
N LYS A 101 9.25 -11.12 -10.52
CA LYS A 101 8.70 -10.52 -11.74
C LYS A 101 9.13 -9.04 -11.85
N LEU A 102 9.01 -8.27 -10.78
CA LEU A 102 9.41 -6.87 -10.75
C LEU A 102 10.87 -6.70 -11.17
N LEU A 103 11.78 -7.41 -10.50
CA LEU A 103 13.22 -7.33 -10.78
C LEU A 103 13.56 -7.76 -12.19
N SER A 104 12.91 -8.82 -12.72
CA SER A 104 13.11 -9.29 -14.07
C SER A 104 12.67 -8.29 -15.13
N GLU A 105 11.48 -7.70 -14.97
CA GLU A 105 10.98 -6.68 -15.91
C GLU A 105 11.86 -5.42 -15.87
N MET A 106 12.27 -4.98 -14.68
CA MET A 106 13.18 -3.85 -14.55
C MET A 106 14.52 -4.10 -15.27
N ALA A 107 15.10 -5.30 -15.15
CA ALA A 107 16.35 -5.65 -15.82
C ALA A 107 16.23 -5.58 -17.35
N ILE A 108 15.10 -6.00 -17.92
CA ILE A 108 14.80 -5.88 -19.35
C ILE A 108 14.76 -4.41 -19.77
N HIS A 109 13.99 -3.58 -19.07
CA HIS A 109 13.87 -2.16 -19.39
C HIS A 109 15.16 -1.37 -19.16
N GLU A 110 15.99 -1.75 -18.18
CA GLU A 110 17.31 -1.18 -17.97
C GLU A 110 18.24 -1.49 -19.15
N TYR A 111 18.20 -2.73 -19.65
CA TYR A 111 18.95 -3.13 -20.84
C TYR A 111 18.49 -2.36 -22.09
N GLU A 112 17.18 -2.30 -22.35
CA GLU A 112 16.61 -1.54 -23.45
C GLU A 112 17.01 -0.05 -23.39
N ALA A 113 16.96 0.55 -22.19
CA ALA A 113 17.37 1.93 -21.99
C ALA A 113 18.87 2.15 -22.20
N SER A 114 19.71 1.16 -21.87
CA SER A 114 21.15 1.22 -22.13
C SER A 114 21.45 1.21 -23.63
N VAL A 115 20.79 0.33 -24.38
CA VAL A 115 20.88 0.26 -25.85
C VAL A 115 20.39 1.56 -26.47
N ALA A 116 19.23 2.06 -26.06
CA ALA A 116 18.68 3.32 -26.58
C ALA A 116 19.67 4.49 -26.44
N ARG A 117 20.35 4.57 -25.27
CA ARG A 117 21.38 5.60 -25.02
C ARG A 117 22.58 5.50 -25.96
N GLU A 118 23.02 4.30 -26.35
CA GLU A 118 24.09 4.10 -27.32
C GLU A 118 23.73 4.70 -28.70
N TYR A 119 22.45 4.75 -29.04
CA TYR A 119 21.93 5.38 -30.25
C TYR A 119 21.49 6.85 -30.05
N GLY A 120 21.82 7.48 -28.91
CA GLY A 120 21.50 8.88 -28.63
C GLY A 120 20.03 9.13 -28.30
N ILE A 121 19.26 8.09 -27.98
CA ILE A 121 17.84 8.20 -27.61
C ILE A 121 17.74 8.50 -26.11
N SER A 122 17.04 9.58 -25.76
CA SER A 122 16.80 9.92 -24.35
C SER A 122 15.77 8.99 -23.70
N THR A 123 16.11 8.48 -22.52
CA THR A 123 15.24 7.62 -21.71
C THR A 123 15.07 8.21 -20.29
N PRO A 124 14.34 9.33 -20.13
CA PRO A 124 14.32 10.11 -18.88
C PRO A 124 13.72 9.35 -17.69
N HIS A 125 12.86 8.37 -17.93
CA HIS A 125 12.24 7.55 -16.89
C HIS A 125 12.95 6.22 -16.62
N ALA A 126 14.09 5.97 -17.26
CA ALA A 126 14.89 4.75 -17.03
C ALA A 126 15.66 4.82 -15.71
N THR A 127 14.95 4.94 -14.61
CA THR A 127 15.49 5.02 -13.25
C THR A 127 14.81 3.99 -12.36
N ARG A 128 15.53 3.56 -11.33
CA ARG A 128 14.99 2.66 -10.31
C ARG A 128 14.12 3.39 -9.27
N ARG A 129 13.83 4.69 -9.48
CA ARG A 129 12.92 5.45 -8.62
C ARG A 129 11.57 4.77 -8.55
N ALA A 130 11.05 4.74 -7.34
CA ALA A 130 9.78 4.09 -7.06
C ALA A 130 9.12 4.74 -5.85
N ARG A 131 7.83 4.56 -5.71
CA ARG A 131 7.08 4.99 -4.53
C ARG A 131 6.00 4.02 -4.17
N PHE A 132 5.78 3.86 -2.89
CA PHE A 132 4.54 3.27 -2.39
C PHE A 132 3.51 4.37 -2.16
N LYS A 133 2.28 4.09 -2.58
CA LYS A 133 1.11 4.94 -2.28
C LYS A 133 0.04 4.14 -1.58
N THR A 134 -0.58 4.74 -0.58
CA THR A 134 -1.81 4.23 0.06
C THR A 134 -2.88 5.28 -0.03
N VAL A 135 -4.08 4.84 -0.39
CA VAL A 135 -5.31 5.63 -0.28
C VAL A 135 -6.22 4.92 0.73
N ILE A 136 -6.64 5.64 1.75
CA ILE A 136 -7.66 5.22 2.71
C ILE A 136 -8.97 5.91 2.36
N THR A 137 -10.05 5.14 2.27
CA THR A 137 -11.42 5.65 2.27
C THR A 137 -12.04 5.32 3.61
N LEU A 138 -12.41 6.36 4.37
CA LEU A 138 -13.20 6.29 5.59
C LEU A 138 -14.65 6.60 5.27
N ILE A 139 -15.58 5.78 5.75
CA ILE A 139 -17.01 6.11 5.79
C ILE A 139 -17.39 6.25 7.27
N LEU A 140 -17.71 7.48 7.66
CA LEU A 140 -18.10 7.84 9.02
C LEU A 140 -19.46 8.50 8.98
N ASN A 141 -20.45 7.97 9.71
CA ASN A 141 -21.85 8.45 9.68
C ASN A 141 -22.42 8.56 8.27
N GLY A 142 -21.99 7.69 7.33
CA GLY A 142 -22.38 7.69 5.92
C GLY A 142 -21.63 8.69 5.03
N GLU A 143 -20.79 9.54 5.57
CA GLU A 143 -19.95 10.48 4.80
C GLU A 143 -18.59 9.87 4.45
N LYS A 144 -18.09 10.20 3.26
CA LYS A 144 -16.86 9.64 2.69
C LYS A 144 -15.70 10.61 2.79
N HIS A 145 -14.61 10.17 3.44
CA HIS A 145 -13.38 10.94 3.57
C HIS A 145 -12.20 10.14 3.01
N TYR A 146 -11.18 10.84 2.49
CA TYR A 146 -10.04 10.21 1.84
C TYR A 146 -8.74 10.72 2.44
N PHE A 147 -7.83 9.79 2.70
CA PHE A 147 -6.50 10.10 3.23
C PHE A 147 -5.46 9.37 2.41
N GLU A 148 -4.37 10.05 2.08
CA GLU A 148 -3.32 9.51 1.23
C GLU A 148 -1.97 9.60 1.94
N GLY A 149 -1.11 8.65 1.63
CA GLY A 149 0.27 8.67 2.08
C GLY A 149 1.18 8.08 1.02
N THR A 150 2.37 8.65 0.91
CA THR A 150 3.40 8.23 -0.03
C THR A 150 4.73 8.04 0.69
N MET A 151 5.45 6.98 0.32
CA MET A 151 6.83 6.72 0.71
C MET A 151 7.66 6.67 -0.56
N GLU A 152 8.52 7.66 -0.74
CA GLU A 152 9.43 7.75 -1.89
C GLU A 152 10.67 6.89 -1.66
N GLY A 153 11.28 6.43 -2.76
CA GLY A 153 12.47 5.61 -2.67
C GLY A 153 12.90 5.05 -4.03
N ARG A 154 13.53 3.88 -3.98
CA ARG A 154 14.00 3.16 -5.18
C ARG A 154 13.92 1.65 -4.97
N ILE A 155 13.93 0.92 -6.07
CA ILE A 155 14.07 -0.54 -6.05
C ILE A 155 15.55 -0.91 -6.02
N GLY A 156 15.94 -1.76 -5.09
CA GLY A 156 17.27 -2.38 -5.00
C GLY A 156 17.52 -3.41 -6.13
N TYR A 157 18.73 -3.95 -6.17
CA TYR A 157 19.12 -4.94 -7.19
C TYR A 157 18.78 -6.38 -6.80
N GLY A 158 18.31 -6.61 -5.60
CA GLY A 158 17.95 -7.94 -5.10
C GLY A 158 17.15 -7.84 -3.82
N LYS A 159 16.73 -9.01 -3.32
CA LYS A 159 15.99 -9.14 -2.07
C LYS A 159 16.98 -9.13 -0.89
N VAL A 160 16.79 -8.23 0.06
CA VAL A 160 17.58 -8.10 1.30
C VAL A 160 16.65 -7.94 2.48
N GLY A 161 16.97 -8.60 3.60
CA GLY A 161 16.14 -8.59 4.80
C GLY A 161 14.99 -9.60 4.77
N ASN A 162 14.39 -9.84 5.92
CA ASN A 162 13.32 -10.82 6.12
C ASN A 162 12.10 -10.23 6.84
N GLY A 163 12.14 -8.96 7.22
CA GLY A 163 11.05 -8.27 7.88
C GLY A 163 9.98 -7.75 6.90
N GLY A 164 8.91 -7.25 7.44
CA GLY A 164 7.84 -6.64 6.68
C GLY A 164 7.05 -7.62 5.81
N PHE A 165 6.55 -7.15 4.67
CA PHE A 165 5.79 -7.95 3.70
C PHE A 165 5.77 -7.27 2.32
N GLY A 166 5.29 -8.00 1.30
CA GLY A 166 5.16 -7.46 -0.04
C GLY A 166 6.51 -7.22 -0.72
N TYR A 167 6.77 -5.98 -1.08
CA TYR A 167 8.00 -5.57 -1.75
C TYR A 167 9.06 -4.98 -0.82
N ASP A 168 8.86 -5.06 0.50
CA ASP A 168 9.79 -4.49 1.47
C ASP A 168 11.25 -4.96 1.27
N PRO A 169 11.53 -6.25 0.93
CA PRO A 169 12.89 -6.72 0.71
C PRO A 169 13.61 -6.14 -0.52
N VAL A 170 12.88 -5.49 -1.41
CA VAL A 170 13.46 -4.88 -2.62
C VAL A 170 13.33 -3.35 -2.62
N PHE A 171 12.61 -2.75 -1.68
CA PHE A 171 12.38 -1.32 -1.62
C PHE A 171 13.30 -0.64 -0.61
N ILE A 172 13.99 0.42 -1.05
CA ILE A 172 14.89 1.25 -0.25
C ILE A 172 14.26 2.64 -0.17
N ALA A 173 13.79 3.03 1.03
CA ALA A 173 13.18 4.33 1.27
C ALA A 173 14.22 5.45 1.26
N ASP A 174 13.85 6.65 0.83
CA ASP A 174 14.76 7.80 0.81
C ASP A 174 15.22 8.20 2.22
N GLU A 175 14.39 7.96 3.24
CA GLU A 175 14.72 8.23 4.64
C GLU A 175 15.79 7.26 5.20
N TYR A 176 15.98 6.08 4.59
CA TYR A 176 16.96 5.05 4.97
C TYR A 176 17.68 4.50 3.74
N PRO A 177 18.60 5.29 3.12
CA PRO A 177 19.12 5.01 1.79
C PRO A 177 20.06 3.80 1.69
N ASP A 178 20.52 3.24 2.80
CA ASP A 178 21.53 2.18 2.85
C ASP A 178 20.95 0.79 3.13
N VAL A 179 19.67 0.69 3.48
CA VAL A 179 18.99 -0.56 3.84
C VAL A 179 17.63 -0.66 3.16
N THR A 180 17.12 -1.87 3.00
CA THR A 180 15.76 -2.10 2.55
C THR A 180 14.75 -1.88 3.67
N VAL A 181 13.49 -1.68 3.32
CA VAL A 181 12.41 -1.56 4.31
C VAL A 181 12.27 -2.86 5.13
N ALA A 182 12.64 -4.02 4.58
CA ALA A 182 12.63 -5.29 5.30
C ALA A 182 13.72 -5.41 6.39
N GLU A 183 14.68 -4.50 6.46
CA GLU A 183 15.72 -4.44 7.48
C GLU A 183 15.40 -3.43 8.60
N LEU A 184 14.35 -2.62 8.43
CA LEU A 184 13.91 -1.65 9.43
C LEU A 184 13.14 -2.35 10.56
N THR A 185 13.18 -1.74 11.76
CA THR A 185 12.24 -2.12 12.82
C THR A 185 10.81 -1.70 12.46
N ASP A 186 9.80 -2.33 13.09
CA ASP A 186 8.40 -1.96 12.87
C ASP A 186 8.16 -0.46 13.19
N GLU A 187 8.79 0.08 14.25
CA GLU A 187 8.70 1.51 14.59
C GLU A 187 9.29 2.41 13.50
N GLN A 188 10.49 2.07 13.00
CA GLN A 188 11.13 2.84 11.92
C GLN A 188 10.27 2.82 10.66
N LYS A 189 9.80 1.63 10.27
CA LYS A 189 8.91 1.47 9.11
C LYS A 189 7.60 2.24 9.29
N ASN A 190 6.91 2.10 10.43
CA ASN A 190 5.65 2.77 10.71
C ASN A 190 5.78 4.30 10.69
N ALA A 191 6.94 4.84 11.12
CA ALA A 191 7.21 6.27 11.10
C ALA A 191 7.20 6.88 9.69
N ILE A 192 7.79 6.18 8.70
CA ILE A 192 7.99 6.68 7.33
C ILE A 192 6.98 6.14 6.33
N SER A 193 6.30 5.01 6.62
CA SER A 193 5.52 4.27 5.63
C SER A 193 4.34 5.08 5.07
N HIS A 194 4.02 4.80 3.82
CA HIS A 194 2.86 5.32 3.09
C HIS A 194 1.55 5.10 3.87
N ARG A 195 1.33 3.86 4.39
CA ARG A 195 0.16 3.55 5.22
C ARG A 195 0.20 4.31 6.55
N GLY A 196 1.36 4.39 7.20
CA GLY A 196 1.52 5.15 8.43
C GLY A 196 1.18 6.63 8.27
N LYS A 197 1.61 7.25 7.16
CA LYS A 197 1.27 8.64 6.84
C LYS A 197 -0.24 8.81 6.64
N ALA A 198 -0.88 7.92 5.87
CA ALA A 198 -2.33 7.96 5.63
C ALA A 198 -3.15 7.72 6.91
N LEU A 199 -2.78 6.73 7.74
CA LEU A 199 -3.45 6.43 9.00
C LEU A 199 -3.33 7.56 10.02
N ARG A 200 -2.15 8.17 10.16
CA ARG A 200 -1.98 9.33 11.05
C ARG A 200 -2.81 10.53 10.61
N SER A 201 -2.91 10.76 9.29
CA SER A 201 -3.79 11.80 8.75
C SER A 201 -5.26 11.52 9.07
N MET A 202 -5.70 10.28 8.93
CA MET A 202 -7.06 9.85 9.30
C MET A 202 -7.29 10.00 10.81
N ALA A 203 -6.36 9.57 11.65
CA ALA A 203 -6.48 9.67 13.10
C ALA A 203 -6.59 11.12 13.58
N ALA A 204 -5.75 12.02 13.05
CA ALA A 204 -5.81 13.44 13.37
C ALA A 204 -7.17 14.04 12.98
N TRP A 205 -7.66 13.71 11.78
CA TRP A 205 -8.97 14.17 11.33
C TRP A 205 -10.10 13.64 12.22
N LEU A 206 -10.05 12.36 12.61
CA LEU A 206 -11.05 11.77 13.51
C LEU A 206 -11.06 12.43 14.88
N GLN A 207 -9.90 12.78 15.47
CA GLN A 207 -9.82 13.50 16.74
C GLN A 207 -10.50 14.88 16.69
N GLU A 208 -10.48 15.54 15.53
CA GLU A 208 -11.10 16.85 15.34
C GLU A 208 -12.62 16.76 15.05
N HIS A 209 -13.12 15.64 14.52
CA HIS A 209 -14.46 15.53 13.94
C HIS A 209 -15.35 14.44 14.58
N ALA A 210 -14.79 13.41 15.22
CA ALA A 210 -15.56 12.29 15.80
C ALA A 210 -16.31 12.63 17.11
N GLY A 211 -16.27 13.86 17.57
CA GLY A 211 -16.96 14.34 18.76
C GLY A 211 -18.06 15.38 18.49
N LYS A 212 -18.40 15.59 17.23
CA LYS A 212 -19.45 16.52 16.79
C LYS A 212 -20.62 15.70 16.18
#